data_2c92af6ad7939e4d8d10e757d740582b
#
_entry.id   2c92af6ad7939e4d8d10e757d740582b
#
_cell.length_a   1.000
_cell.length_b   1.000
_cell.length_c   1.000
_cell.angle_alpha   90.00
_cell.angle_beta   90.00
_cell.angle_gamma   90.00
#
_symmetry.space_group_name_H-M   'P 1'
#
loop_
_entity.id
_entity.type
_entity.pdbx_description
1 polymer ?
#
loop_
_entity_poly.entity_id
_entity_poly.type
_entity_poly.pdbx_seq_one_letter_code
_entity_poly.pdbx_strand_id
1 'polypeptide(L)'
;NIEGEWTFNLGGLAVPGDGYQEGEINGSAVDLFFERDRLVDARFSIQWDDPHVTRICQLVAGIPLGIELAAAWVSMLSPQEIAGEIEKNLDFLASARQDMPHRHRSMRAAFDYSWEMLSGDQRQIFKRLSVFRGGFSRQAAAEVAKCGLVDLSVLVDKSFIRRSKEDRYEIHELLREYGEEKLHEKKKNPNFRTGIETVGRSPSLATDKEEH
;
A
#
# COMPACT_ATOMS: atom_id res chain seq x y z
N ASN A 1 10.13 18.72 -8.79
CA ASN A 1 9.62 18.90 -10.17
C ASN A 1 10.70 19.57 -10.99
N ILE A 2 11.02 18.97 -12.13
CA ILE A 2 11.96 19.51 -13.12
C ILE A 2 11.12 20.27 -14.13
N GLU A 3 11.57 21.46 -14.55
CA GLU A 3 10.87 22.26 -15.56
C GLU A 3 10.79 21.46 -16.87
N GLY A 4 9.56 21.22 -17.37
CA GLY A 4 9.29 20.37 -18.54
C GLY A 4 8.98 18.90 -18.22
N GLU A 5 8.85 18.50 -16.95
CA GLU A 5 8.42 17.17 -16.56
C GLU A 5 6.92 16.96 -16.83
N TRP A 6 6.60 15.88 -17.54
CA TRP A 6 5.21 15.45 -17.75
C TRP A 6 4.88 14.31 -16.81
N THR A 7 3.90 14.51 -15.96
CA THR A 7 3.44 13.47 -15.02
C THR A 7 2.29 12.69 -15.65
N PHE A 8 2.50 11.40 -15.88
CA PHE A 8 1.45 10.45 -16.26
C PHE A 8 0.93 9.72 -15.02
N ASN A 9 -0.36 9.81 -14.80
CA ASN A 9 -1.02 9.05 -13.74
C ASN A 9 -1.25 7.61 -14.23
N LEU A 10 -0.40 6.67 -13.80
CA LEU A 10 -0.57 5.26 -14.06
C LEU A 10 -1.57 4.69 -13.06
N GLY A 11 -2.75 4.30 -13.53
CA GLY A 11 -3.69 3.48 -12.77
C GLY A 11 -3.24 2.02 -12.69
N GLY A 12 -3.99 1.19 -11.95
CA GLY A 12 -3.87 -0.27 -12.07
C GLY A 12 -4.29 -0.73 -13.48
N LEU A 13 -4.01 -2.00 -13.80
CA LEU A 13 -4.52 -2.64 -15.00
C LEU A 13 -6.05 -2.60 -15.01
N ALA A 14 -6.64 -2.56 -16.20
CA ALA A 14 -8.08 -2.59 -16.35
C ALA A 14 -8.66 -3.85 -15.68
N VAL A 15 -9.64 -3.66 -14.80
CA VAL A 15 -10.39 -4.77 -14.21
C VAL A 15 -11.72 -4.85 -14.91
N PRO A 16 -12.09 -6.02 -15.45
CA PRO A 16 -13.38 -6.20 -16.12
C PRO A 16 -14.55 -5.91 -15.17
N GLY A 17 -15.61 -5.28 -15.70
CA GLY A 17 -16.90 -5.22 -15.04
C GLY A 17 -17.69 -6.51 -15.22
N ASP A 18 -18.88 -6.60 -14.60
CA ASP A 18 -19.78 -7.72 -14.78
C ASP A 18 -20.12 -7.90 -16.27
N GLY A 19 -19.85 -9.11 -16.82
CA GLY A 19 -20.13 -9.44 -18.22
C GLY A 19 -18.93 -9.39 -19.18
N TYR A 20 -17.72 -9.32 -18.65
CA TYR A 20 -16.47 -9.39 -19.45
C TYR A 20 -16.35 -10.68 -20.27
N GLN A 21 -15.90 -10.56 -21.53
CA GLN A 21 -15.62 -11.71 -22.40
C GLN A 21 -14.13 -11.81 -22.72
N GLU A 22 -13.63 -13.05 -22.83
CA GLU A 22 -12.23 -13.34 -23.17
C GLU A 22 -11.81 -12.58 -24.45
N GLY A 23 -10.71 -11.82 -24.36
CA GLY A 23 -10.13 -11.12 -25.51
C GLY A 23 -10.64 -9.70 -25.77
N GLU A 24 -11.60 -9.18 -24.99
CA GLU A 24 -12.09 -7.80 -25.18
C GLU A 24 -11.05 -6.73 -24.78
N ILE A 25 -10.15 -7.05 -23.86
CA ILE A 25 -9.07 -6.13 -23.41
C ILE A 25 -7.77 -6.91 -23.27
N ASN A 26 -6.89 -6.85 -24.24
CA ASN A 26 -5.52 -7.37 -24.12
C ASN A 26 -4.77 -6.57 -23.05
N GLY A 27 -4.13 -7.26 -22.09
CA GLY A 27 -3.37 -6.65 -21.00
C GLY A 27 -4.23 -6.24 -19.81
N SER A 28 -5.35 -6.90 -19.59
CA SER A 28 -6.19 -6.71 -18.40
C SER A 28 -5.54 -7.30 -17.13
N ALA A 29 -6.08 -6.94 -15.96
CA ALA A 29 -5.69 -7.52 -14.68
C ALA A 29 -5.91 -9.04 -14.64
N VAL A 30 -6.98 -9.52 -15.29
CA VAL A 30 -7.33 -10.93 -15.40
C VAL A 30 -6.34 -11.66 -16.30
N ASP A 31 -5.93 -11.06 -17.43
CA ASP A 31 -4.89 -11.64 -18.28
C ASP A 31 -3.60 -11.88 -17.53
N LEU A 32 -3.14 -10.86 -16.76
CA LEU A 32 -1.93 -10.99 -15.96
C LEU A 32 -2.06 -12.10 -14.92
N PHE A 33 -3.22 -12.24 -14.27
CA PHE A 33 -3.48 -13.31 -13.29
C PHE A 33 -3.31 -14.68 -13.93
N PHE A 34 -3.94 -14.91 -15.09
CA PHE A 34 -3.85 -16.19 -15.81
C PHE A 34 -2.46 -16.46 -16.41
N GLU A 35 -1.75 -15.43 -16.87
CA GLU A 35 -0.35 -15.59 -17.29
C GLU A 35 0.53 -16.07 -16.13
N ARG A 36 0.32 -15.55 -14.92
CA ARG A 36 1.07 -15.98 -13.74
C ARG A 36 0.65 -17.35 -13.23
N ASP A 37 -0.65 -17.66 -13.23
CA ASP A 37 -1.18 -18.98 -12.88
C ASP A 37 -0.56 -20.09 -13.74
N ARG A 38 -0.52 -19.93 -15.07
CA ARG A 38 0.11 -20.89 -15.99
C ARG A 38 1.59 -21.16 -15.69
N LEU A 39 2.29 -20.17 -15.14
CA LEU A 39 3.69 -20.33 -14.73
C LEU A 39 3.85 -21.09 -13.40
N VAL A 40 2.83 -21.07 -12.54
CA VAL A 40 2.86 -21.68 -11.22
C VAL A 40 2.46 -23.16 -11.26
N ASP A 41 1.35 -23.51 -11.86
CA ASP A 41 0.93 -24.92 -11.99
C ASP A 41 0.01 -25.17 -13.21
N ALA A 42 0.56 -25.84 -14.24
CA ALA A 42 -0.19 -26.23 -15.44
C ALA A 42 -1.33 -27.25 -15.19
N ARG A 43 -1.45 -27.79 -13.96
CA ARG A 43 -2.47 -28.78 -13.59
C ARG A 43 -3.75 -28.18 -13.04
N PHE A 44 -3.69 -26.93 -12.54
CA PHE A 44 -4.86 -26.21 -12.08
C PHE A 44 -5.49 -25.48 -13.26
N SER A 45 -6.66 -25.91 -13.67
CA SER A 45 -7.45 -25.28 -14.75
C SER A 45 -8.49 -24.36 -14.07
N ILE A 46 -8.11 -23.14 -13.76
CA ILE A 46 -9.07 -22.09 -13.39
C ILE A 46 -9.80 -21.69 -14.68
N GLN A 47 -11.13 -21.57 -14.60
CA GLN A 47 -11.92 -21.11 -15.76
C GLN A 47 -11.70 -19.61 -15.94
N TRP A 48 -11.61 -19.18 -17.21
CA TRP A 48 -11.36 -17.79 -17.59
C TRP A 48 -12.42 -16.81 -17.01
N ASP A 49 -13.64 -17.27 -16.90
CA ASP A 49 -14.80 -16.52 -16.39
C ASP A 49 -15.05 -16.69 -14.89
N ASP A 50 -14.07 -17.21 -14.14
CA ASP A 50 -14.22 -17.36 -12.68
C ASP A 50 -14.41 -15.98 -12.03
N PRO A 51 -15.58 -15.72 -11.40
CA PRO A 51 -15.89 -14.43 -10.81
C PRO A 51 -14.95 -14.08 -9.65
N HIS A 52 -14.34 -15.07 -9.02
CA HIS A 52 -13.40 -14.85 -7.92
C HIS A 52 -12.06 -14.33 -8.41
N VAL A 53 -11.61 -14.66 -9.63
CA VAL A 53 -10.43 -14.05 -10.25
C VAL A 53 -10.68 -12.56 -10.50
N THR A 54 -11.83 -12.22 -11.06
CA THR A 54 -12.24 -10.81 -11.20
C THR A 54 -12.28 -10.11 -9.84
N ARG A 55 -12.83 -10.78 -8.82
CA ARG A 55 -12.88 -10.26 -7.46
C ARG A 55 -11.48 -10.02 -6.86
N ILE A 56 -10.54 -10.93 -7.05
CA ILE A 56 -9.13 -10.75 -6.64
C ILE A 56 -8.56 -9.50 -7.32
N CYS A 57 -8.72 -9.36 -8.63
CA CYS A 57 -8.24 -8.21 -9.38
C CYS A 57 -8.85 -6.89 -8.90
N GLN A 58 -10.14 -6.89 -8.51
CA GLN A 58 -10.81 -5.74 -7.91
C GLN A 58 -10.22 -5.40 -6.53
N LEU A 59 -10.04 -6.39 -5.66
CA LEU A 59 -9.49 -6.20 -4.31
C LEU A 59 -8.09 -5.58 -4.34
N VAL A 60 -7.25 -5.98 -5.30
CA VAL A 60 -5.92 -5.38 -5.50
C VAL A 60 -5.96 -4.16 -6.46
N ALA A 61 -7.16 -3.72 -6.92
CA ALA A 61 -7.42 -2.62 -7.86
C ALA A 61 -6.51 -2.63 -9.09
N GLY A 62 -6.26 -3.80 -9.65
CA GLY A 62 -5.43 -3.97 -10.84
C GLY A 62 -3.95 -3.71 -10.62
N ILE A 63 -3.47 -3.60 -9.38
CA ILE A 63 -2.03 -3.41 -9.09
C ILE A 63 -1.27 -4.67 -9.50
N PRO A 64 -0.33 -4.60 -10.49
CA PRO A 64 0.36 -5.79 -11.00
C PRO A 64 1.03 -6.63 -9.91
N LEU A 65 1.73 -6.01 -8.97
CA LEU A 65 2.36 -6.72 -7.85
C LEU A 65 1.34 -7.49 -7.01
N GLY A 66 0.17 -6.88 -6.73
CA GLY A 66 -0.90 -7.55 -5.98
C GLY A 66 -1.45 -8.76 -6.71
N ILE A 67 -1.63 -8.65 -8.02
CA ILE A 67 -2.10 -9.75 -8.89
C ILE A 67 -1.08 -10.90 -8.90
N GLU A 68 0.21 -10.59 -9.10
CA GLU A 68 1.29 -11.60 -9.11
C GLU A 68 1.41 -12.34 -7.78
N LEU A 69 1.29 -11.61 -6.66
CA LEU A 69 1.32 -12.20 -5.32
C LEU A 69 0.10 -13.08 -5.04
N ALA A 70 -1.09 -12.66 -5.51
CA ALA A 70 -2.31 -13.46 -5.38
C ALA A 70 -2.24 -14.74 -6.24
N ALA A 71 -1.82 -14.63 -7.51
CA ALA A 71 -1.69 -15.77 -8.42
C ALA A 71 -0.69 -16.82 -7.90
N ALA A 72 0.32 -16.43 -7.13
CA ALA A 72 1.27 -17.39 -6.54
C ALA A 72 0.62 -18.38 -5.57
N TRP A 73 -0.56 -18.06 -5.03
CA TRP A 73 -1.28 -18.95 -4.10
C TRP A 73 -2.18 -19.98 -4.79
N VAL A 74 -2.39 -19.89 -6.11
CA VAL A 74 -3.28 -20.80 -6.86
C VAL A 74 -2.87 -22.26 -6.73
N SER A 75 -1.58 -22.55 -6.55
CA SER A 75 -1.10 -23.92 -6.32
C SER A 75 -1.58 -24.56 -5.01
N MET A 76 -2.11 -23.75 -4.07
CA MET A 76 -2.50 -24.18 -2.72
C MET A 76 -3.96 -23.86 -2.40
N LEU A 77 -4.55 -22.82 -2.97
CA LEU A 77 -5.87 -22.29 -2.65
C LEU A 77 -6.68 -22.03 -3.92
N SER A 78 -7.99 -22.20 -3.82
CA SER A 78 -8.92 -21.79 -4.88
C SER A 78 -9.01 -20.25 -4.98
N PRO A 79 -9.42 -19.69 -6.14
CA PRO A 79 -9.63 -18.24 -6.28
C PRO A 79 -10.59 -17.66 -5.23
N GLN A 80 -11.62 -18.42 -4.84
CA GLN A 80 -12.55 -18.02 -3.78
C GLN A 80 -11.86 -17.85 -2.42
N GLU A 81 -11.01 -18.81 -2.05
CA GLU A 81 -10.26 -18.76 -0.79
C GLU A 81 -9.24 -17.62 -0.81
N ILE A 82 -8.53 -17.44 -1.93
CA ILE A 82 -7.57 -16.33 -2.11
C ILE A 82 -8.28 -14.98 -1.92
N ALA A 83 -9.42 -14.77 -2.58
CA ALA A 83 -10.20 -13.54 -2.41
C ALA A 83 -10.60 -13.31 -0.94
N GLY A 84 -11.07 -14.37 -0.26
CA GLY A 84 -11.45 -14.31 1.14
C GLY A 84 -10.29 -14.01 2.11
N GLU A 85 -9.08 -14.50 1.82
CA GLU A 85 -7.89 -14.19 2.62
C GLU A 85 -7.40 -12.75 2.39
N ILE A 86 -7.44 -12.25 1.16
CA ILE A 86 -7.11 -10.84 0.85
C ILE A 86 -8.04 -9.88 1.59
N GLU A 87 -9.35 -10.18 1.63
CA GLU A 87 -10.34 -9.38 2.36
C GLU A 87 -10.12 -9.33 3.88
N LYS A 88 -9.51 -10.37 4.44
CA LYS A 88 -9.22 -10.44 5.87
C LYS A 88 -7.92 -9.73 6.25
N ASN A 89 -6.89 -9.84 5.42
CA ASN A 89 -5.56 -9.35 5.79
C ASN A 89 -4.68 -9.08 4.57
N LEU A 90 -4.19 -7.83 4.50
CA LEU A 90 -3.21 -7.41 3.50
C LEU A 90 -1.91 -8.24 3.54
N ASP A 91 -1.52 -8.76 4.71
CA ASP A 91 -0.29 -9.56 4.87
C ASP A 91 -0.34 -10.88 4.12
N PHE A 92 -1.53 -11.35 3.73
CA PHE A 92 -1.69 -12.51 2.86
C PHE A 92 -0.98 -12.31 1.50
N LEU A 93 -0.95 -11.08 0.98
CA LEU A 93 -0.25 -10.74 -0.27
C LEU A 93 1.26 -10.63 -0.04
N ALA A 94 1.88 -11.78 0.26
CA ALA A 94 3.31 -11.91 0.46
C ALA A 94 3.87 -13.10 -0.33
N SER A 95 5.13 -12.99 -0.75
CA SER A 95 5.86 -14.05 -1.45
C SER A 95 7.01 -14.58 -0.61
N ALA A 96 7.15 -15.89 -0.56
CA ALA A 96 8.31 -16.57 0.05
C ALA A 96 9.58 -16.51 -0.83
N ARG A 97 9.52 -15.97 -2.03
CA ARG A 97 10.65 -15.89 -2.97
C ARG A 97 11.73 -14.95 -2.45
N GLN A 98 12.95 -15.49 -2.30
CA GLN A 98 14.10 -14.73 -1.79
C GLN A 98 14.83 -13.94 -2.88
N ASP A 99 14.62 -14.26 -4.15
CA ASP A 99 15.22 -13.63 -5.32
C ASP A 99 14.59 -12.27 -5.68
N MET A 100 13.47 -11.91 -5.04
CA MET A 100 12.79 -10.61 -5.25
C MET A 100 13.34 -9.53 -4.31
N PRO A 101 13.45 -8.26 -4.78
CA PRO A 101 13.72 -7.12 -3.91
C PRO A 101 12.74 -7.06 -2.75
N HIS A 102 13.21 -6.70 -1.55
CA HIS A 102 12.39 -6.70 -0.32
C HIS A 102 11.04 -5.98 -0.49
N ARG A 103 11.03 -4.81 -1.15
CA ARG A 103 9.82 -4.01 -1.42
C ARG A 103 8.80 -4.71 -2.34
N HIS A 104 9.20 -5.75 -3.08
CA HIS A 104 8.33 -6.49 -3.99
C HIS A 104 7.89 -7.83 -3.40
N ARG A 105 8.33 -8.19 -2.19
CA ARG A 105 7.98 -9.46 -1.55
C ARG A 105 6.57 -9.46 -0.96
N SER A 106 6.02 -8.30 -0.68
CA SER A 106 4.63 -8.17 -0.22
C SER A 106 4.08 -6.79 -0.50
N MET A 107 2.76 -6.67 -0.55
CA MET A 107 2.09 -5.38 -0.64
C MET A 107 2.43 -4.49 0.55
N ARG A 108 2.50 -5.06 1.75
CA ARG A 108 2.90 -4.34 2.96
C ARG A 108 4.32 -3.77 2.85
N ALA A 109 5.29 -4.56 2.37
CA ALA A 109 6.66 -4.08 2.19
C ALA A 109 6.75 -2.93 1.17
N ALA A 110 5.94 -2.96 0.10
CA ALA A 110 5.84 -1.86 -0.85
C ALA A 110 5.26 -0.60 -0.21
N PHE A 111 4.24 -0.74 0.65
CA PHE A 111 3.64 0.37 1.37
C PHE A 111 4.56 0.92 2.46
N ASP A 112 5.23 0.06 3.24
CA ASP A 112 6.21 0.48 4.26
C ASP A 112 7.34 1.31 3.62
N TYR A 113 7.86 0.88 2.46
CA TYR A 113 8.88 1.63 1.74
C TYR A 113 8.38 3.05 1.35
N SER A 114 7.17 3.14 0.80
CA SER A 114 6.56 4.43 0.44
C SER A 114 6.26 5.28 1.68
N TRP A 115 5.83 4.64 2.76
CA TRP A 115 5.54 5.26 4.05
C TRP A 115 6.78 5.90 4.69
N GLU A 116 7.93 5.27 4.59
CA GLU A 116 9.19 5.82 5.11
C GLU A 116 9.60 7.11 4.40
N MET A 117 9.18 7.32 3.15
CA MET A 117 9.42 8.56 2.42
C MET A 117 8.51 9.72 2.82
N LEU A 118 7.47 9.48 3.64
CA LEU A 118 6.62 10.53 4.18
C LEU A 118 7.27 11.20 5.39
N SER A 119 7.13 12.53 5.51
CA SER A 119 7.45 13.24 6.74
C SER A 119 6.51 12.85 7.90
N GLY A 120 6.86 13.19 9.13
CA GLY A 120 6.01 12.95 10.29
C GLY A 120 4.61 13.54 10.15
N ASP A 121 4.52 14.77 9.65
CA ASP A 121 3.25 15.48 9.44
C ASP A 121 2.43 14.83 8.32
N GLN A 122 3.06 14.47 7.19
CA GLN A 122 2.42 13.77 6.09
C GLN A 122 1.84 12.43 6.54
N ARG A 123 2.58 11.66 7.37
CA ARG A 123 2.08 10.41 7.98
C ARG A 123 0.86 10.66 8.87
N GLN A 124 0.84 11.74 9.67
CA GLN A 124 -0.33 12.07 10.50
C GLN A 124 -1.53 12.45 9.65
N ILE A 125 -1.34 13.25 8.61
CA ILE A 125 -2.39 13.63 7.66
C ILE A 125 -2.97 12.38 7.01
N PHE A 126 -2.14 11.52 6.43
CA PHE A 126 -2.60 10.31 5.75
C PHE A 126 -3.38 9.37 6.68
N LYS A 127 -2.91 9.15 7.92
CA LYS A 127 -3.65 8.38 8.94
C LYS A 127 -5.05 8.92 9.20
N ARG A 128 -5.21 10.25 9.24
CA ARG A 128 -6.52 10.86 9.45
C ARG A 128 -7.40 10.75 8.21
N LEU A 129 -6.80 10.81 7.02
CA LEU A 129 -7.53 10.63 5.76
C LEU A 129 -8.02 9.20 5.56
N SER A 130 -7.33 8.18 6.13
CA SER A 130 -7.71 6.77 5.98
C SER A 130 -9.07 6.42 6.60
N VAL A 131 -9.68 7.31 7.38
CA VAL A 131 -11.05 7.11 7.91
C VAL A 131 -12.13 7.26 6.84
N PHE A 132 -11.82 7.90 5.71
CA PHE A 132 -12.77 8.05 4.62
C PHE A 132 -12.92 6.74 3.85
N ARG A 133 -14.15 6.26 3.75
CA ARG A 133 -14.53 5.14 2.87
C ARG A 133 -15.12 5.74 1.58
N GLY A 134 -14.42 5.55 0.48
CA GLY A 134 -14.71 6.22 -0.78
C GLY A 134 -14.02 7.59 -0.90
N GLY A 135 -14.40 8.39 -1.89
CA GLY A 135 -13.77 9.67 -2.14
C GLY A 135 -14.14 10.76 -1.14
N PHE A 136 -13.29 11.78 -0.98
CA PHE A 136 -13.51 12.92 -0.10
C PHE A 136 -13.17 14.24 -0.81
N SER A 137 -13.83 15.33 -0.39
CA SER A 137 -13.56 16.66 -0.89
C SER A 137 -12.35 17.29 -0.17
N ARG A 138 -11.77 18.35 -0.78
CA ARG A 138 -10.73 19.17 -0.13
C ARG A 138 -11.21 19.74 1.22
N GLN A 139 -12.46 20.16 1.30
CA GLN A 139 -13.02 20.70 2.53
C GLN A 139 -13.09 19.63 3.63
N ALA A 140 -13.57 18.42 3.32
CA ALA A 140 -13.59 17.31 4.27
C ALA A 140 -12.17 16.93 4.75
N ALA A 141 -11.18 16.94 3.86
CA ALA A 141 -9.79 16.73 4.22
C ALA A 141 -9.26 17.80 5.19
N ALA A 142 -9.58 19.08 4.93
CA ALA A 142 -9.19 20.18 5.81
C ALA A 142 -9.83 20.06 7.20
N GLU A 143 -11.07 19.63 7.28
CA GLU A 143 -11.79 19.47 8.56
C GLU A 143 -11.27 18.26 9.37
N VAL A 144 -11.07 17.12 8.73
CA VAL A 144 -10.71 15.86 9.40
C VAL A 144 -9.21 15.75 9.61
N ALA A 145 -8.42 15.98 8.56
CA ALA A 145 -6.97 15.80 8.63
C ALA A 145 -6.21 17.08 8.97
N LYS A 146 -6.88 18.24 9.01
CA LYS A 146 -6.27 19.54 9.26
C LYS A 146 -5.15 19.84 8.25
N CYS A 147 -5.37 19.52 6.99
CA CYS A 147 -4.38 19.65 5.91
C CYS A 147 -4.84 20.67 4.86
N GLY A 148 -3.87 21.29 4.21
CA GLY A 148 -4.06 22.24 3.11
C GLY A 148 -3.90 21.58 1.73
N LEU A 149 -4.02 22.42 0.68
CA LEU A 149 -3.85 21.97 -0.69
C LEU A 149 -2.43 21.45 -0.97
N VAL A 150 -1.42 22.05 -0.36
CA VAL A 150 -0.02 21.65 -0.52
C VAL A 150 0.20 20.23 0.02
N ASP A 151 -0.38 19.92 1.19
CA ASP A 151 -0.28 18.59 1.78
C ASP A 151 -0.93 17.54 0.89
N LEU A 152 -2.12 17.85 0.35
CA LEU A 152 -2.81 16.95 -0.57
C LEU A 152 -2.01 16.76 -1.87
N SER A 153 -1.41 17.83 -2.42
CA SER A 153 -0.55 17.72 -3.61
C SER A 153 0.62 16.77 -3.36
N VAL A 154 1.31 16.90 -2.22
CA VAL A 154 2.43 16.01 -1.88
C VAL A 154 1.99 14.55 -1.74
N LEU A 155 0.82 14.30 -1.16
CA LEU A 155 0.29 12.93 -1.06
C LEU A 155 -0.12 12.38 -2.43
N VAL A 156 -0.60 13.22 -3.36
CA VAL A 156 -0.86 12.84 -4.76
C VAL A 156 0.46 12.51 -5.47
N ASP A 157 1.48 13.38 -5.37
CA ASP A 157 2.80 13.19 -5.99
C ASP A 157 3.49 11.91 -5.52
N LYS A 158 3.25 11.52 -4.26
CA LYS A 158 3.75 10.28 -3.66
C LYS A 158 2.82 9.07 -3.84
N SER A 159 1.75 9.21 -4.62
CA SER A 159 0.78 8.15 -4.93
C SER A 159 0.03 7.56 -3.73
N PHE A 160 -0.08 8.27 -2.60
CA PHE A 160 -0.89 7.86 -1.46
C PHE A 160 -2.38 8.14 -1.65
N ILE A 161 -2.69 9.19 -2.40
CA ILE A 161 -4.04 9.54 -2.80
C ILE A 161 -4.06 9.88 -4.28
N ARG A 162 -5.21 9.78 -4.91
CA ARG A 162 -5.41 10.22 -6.30
C ARG A 162 -6.54 11.25 -6.38
N ARG A 163 -6.47 12.13 -7.36
CA ARG A 163 -7.57 13.05 -7.69
C ARG A 163 -8.48 12.40 -8.70
N SER A 164 -9.76 12.31 -8.40
CA SER A 164 -10.77 11.80 -9.33
C SER A 164 -11.22 12.89 -10.31
N LYS A 165 -11.95 12.48 -11.36
CA LYS A 165 -12.51 13.41 -12.38
C LYS A 165 -13.55 14.40 -11.80
N GLU A 166 -14.11 14.09 -10.62
CA GLU A 166 -15.15 14.89 -9.95
C GLU A 166 -14.57 15.89 -8.92
N ASP A 167 -13.32 16.26 -9.05
CA ASP A 167 -12.63 17.18 -8.11
C ASP A 167 -12.55 16.63 -6.66
N ARG A 168 -12.64 15.32 -6.50
CA ARG A 168 -12.52 14.61 -5.24
C ARG A 168 -11.17 13.92 -5.13
N TYR A 169 -10.78 13.56 -3.93
CA TYR A 169 -9.61 12.74 -3.66
C TYR A 169 -10.07 11.34 -3.26
N GLU A 170 -9.28 10.35 -3.61
CA GLU A 170 -9.54 8.94 -3.30
C GLU A 170 -8.28 8.29 -2.76
N ILE A 171 -8.45 7.34 -1.86
CA ILE A 171 -7.42 6.45 -1.36
C ILE A 171 -7.73 5.06 -1.89
N HIS A 172 -6.72 4.38 -2.41
CA HIS A 172 -6.84 2.97 -2.75
C HIS A 172 -7.17 2.15 -1.50
N GLU A 173 -8.12 1.20 -1.57
CA GLU A 173 -8.62 0.51 -0.38
C GLU A 173 -7.51 -0.17 0.43
N LEU A 174 -6.58 -0.88 -0.20
CA LEU A 174 -5.46 -1.50 0.50
C LEU A 174 -4.54 -0.47 1.21
N LEU A 175 -4.34 0.71 0.61
CA LEU A 175 -3.60 1.81 1.26
C LEU A 175 -4.41 2.44 2.39
N ARG A 176 -5.73 2.50 2.24
CA ARG A 176 -6.62 3.00 3.29
C ARG A 176 -6.55 2.09 4.53
N GLU A 177 -6.66 0.77 4.33
CA GLU A 177 -6.53 -0.23 5.39
C GLU A 177 -5.16 -0.13 6.09
N TYR A 178 -4.09 -0.04 5.31
CA TYR A 178 -2.75 0.19 5.84
C TYR A 178 -2.66 1.47 6.68
N GLY A 179 -3.25 2.57 6.22
CA GLY A 179 -3.30 3.85 6.96
C GLY A 179 -4.12 3.75 8.25
N GLU A 180 -5.23 3.01 8.22
CA GLU A 180 -6.09 2.74 9.39
C GLU A 180 -5.35 1.90 10.44
N GLU A 181 -4.62 0.86 10.04
CA GLU A 181 -3.75 0.09 10.94
C GLU A 181 -2.71 1.00 11.61
N LYS A 182 -2.01 1.82 10.82
CA LYS A 182 -1.03 2.79 11.35
C LYS A 182 -1.65 3.83 12.29
N LEU A 183 -2.94 4.13 12.16
CA LEU A 183 -3.68 4.98 13.08
C LEU A 183 -3.90 4.27 14.43
N HIS A 184 -4.18 2.96 14.40
CA HIS A 184 -4.46 2.16 15.59
C HIS A 184 -3.19 1.70 16.33
N GLU A 185 -2.05 1.54 15.64
CA GLU A 185 -0.76 1.19 16.27
C GLU A 185 -0.37 2.17 17.40
N LYS A 186 -0.60 3.46 17.25
CA LYS A 186 -0.33 4.47 18.29
C LYS A 186 -1.18 4.32 19.55
N LYS A 187 -2.36 3.70 19.43
CA LYS A 187 -3.24 3.47 20.60
C LYS A 187 -2.78 2.30 21.46
N LYS A 188 -1.98 1.37 20.90
CA LYS A 188 -1.49 0.17 21.60
C LYS A 188 -0.16 0.39 22.34
N ASN A 189 0.59 1.46 22.06
CA ASN A 189 1.89 1.69 22.68
C ASN A 189 2.06 3.15 23.18
N PRO A 190 1.51 3.51 24.37
CA PRO A 190 1.64 4.85 24.94
C PRO A 190 3.07 5.17 25.44
N ASN A 191 4.03 4.22 25.39
CA ASN A 191 5.36 4.34 25.98
C ASN A 191 6.50 4.59 24.98
N PHE A 192 6.22 4.99 23.73
CA PHE A 192 7.28 5.49 22.85
C PHE A 192 7.60 6.95 23.18
N ARG A 193 8.20 7.18 24.36
CA ARG A 193 8.91 8.42 24.68
C ARG A 193 10.19 8.46 23.84
N THR A 194 10.27 9.48 23.02
CA THR A 194 11.46 10.06 22.38
C THR A 194 12.74 9.78 23.18
N GLY A 195 13.54 8.83 22.73
CA GLY A 195 14.93 8.66 23.15
C GLY A 195 15.85 9.56 22.34
N ILE A 196 15.80 10.89 22.58
CA ILE A 196 16.85 11.83 22.20
C ILE A 196 16.93 12.83 23.34
N GLU A 197 17.74 12.49 24.34
CA GLU A 197 18.45 13.40 25.21
C GLU A 197 19.32 12.55 26.14
N THR A 198 20.57 12.43 25.83
CA THR A 198 21.74 12.61 26.69
C THR A 198 22.99 12.07 26.02
N VAL A 199 23.52 12.87 25.10
CA VAL A 199 24.97 12.87 24.86
C VAL A 199 25.47 14.22 25.36
N GLY A 200 26.12 14.22 26.50
CA GLY A 200 26.78 15.43 26.99
C GLY A 200 26.92 15.51 28.50
N ARG A 201 27.75 14.67 29.10
CA ARG A 201 28.56 15.04 30.25
C ARG A 201 29.72 14.07 30.42
N SER A 202 30.86 14.51 29.97
CA SER A 202 32.15 13.94 30.36
C SER A 202 32.35 14.12 31.86
N PRO A 203 32.82 13.10 32.61
CA PRO A 203 33.32 13.33 33.97
C PRO A 203 34.74 13.91 33.88
N SER A 204 34.93 15.07 34.50
CA SER A 204 36.20 15.71 34.75
C SER A 204 37.07 14.79 35.60
N LEU A 205 38.32 14.63 35.16
CA LEU A 205 39.44 14.09 35.92
C LEU A 205 39.64 14.91 37.18
N ALA A 206 39.41 14.31 38.34
CA ALA A 206 39.93 14.79 39.61
C ALA A 206 41.32 14.18 39.82
N THR A 207 42.29 15.02 39.78
CA THR A 207 43.65 14.79 40.27
C THR A 207 43.59 14.74 41.80
N ASP A 208 43.91 13.62 42.39
CA ASP A 208 44.36 13.57 43.80
C ASP A 208 45.84 13.28 43.80
N LYS A 209 46.55 14.31 44.32
CA LYS A 209 47.88 14.20 44.88
C LYS A 209 47.69 13.71 46.29
N GLU A 210 48.38 12.69 46.70
CA GLU A 210 48.86 12.54 48.05
C GLU A 210 50.22 11.87 48.05
N GLU A 211 51.06 12.60 48.72
CA GLU A 211 52.36 12.30 49.27
C GLU A 211 52.31 11.13 50.29
N HIS A 212 53.22 10.21 50.20
CA HIS A 212 54.27 9.88 51.19
C HIS A 212 55.09 8.72 50.64
#